data_e2214cfbb95b2de38ac30eaf34e3c0fa
#
_entry.id   e2214cfbb95b2de38ac30eaf34e3c0fa
#
_cell.length_a   1.000
_cell.length_b   1.000
_cell.length_c   1.000
_cell.angle_alpha   90.00
_cell.angle_beta   90.00
_cell.angle_gamma   90.00
#
_symmetry.space_group_name_H-M   'P 1'
#
loop_
_entity.id
_entity.type
_entity.pdbx_description
1 polymer ?
#
loop_
_entity_poly.entity_id
_entity_poly.type
_entity_poly.pdbx_seq_one_letter_code
_entity_poly.pdbx_strand_id
1 'polypeptide(L)'
;MNKPRAKQFAVMAAAVKVWCKAYPDELLPPMFVVGIRGYYRETMGAKGKNDRGIYDDAIFVVGPETFAAFNANTDPSRHRPGIASLISGVHPYKPGNHGITRPGGGYPAFRPNTKGEALPVMRDGMDGIKQGIAINIHRGGHTTTSSLGCQTIPPAQWNAFYLLARAEMKKANQKGFEYILCDGPIV
;
A
#
# COMPACT_ATOMS: atom_id res chain seq x y z
N MET A 1 -12.83 -12.59 -6.05
CA MET A 1 -12.96 -11.21 -5.50
C MET A 1 -12.94 -10.24 -6.67
N ASN A 2 -13.97 -9.38 -6.80
CA ASN A 2 -14.01 -8.36 -7.84
C ASN A 2 -12.95 -7.30 -7.57
N LYS A 3 -12.25 -6.84 -8.62
CA LYS A 3 -11.28 -5.74 -8.50
C LYS A 3 -11.97 -4.41 -8.21
N PRO A 4 -11.28 -3.44 -7.57
CA PRO A 4 -11.78 -2.08 -7.39
C PRO A 4 -12.18 -1.44 -8.73
N ARG A 5 -13.26 -0.64 -8.71
CA ARG A 5 -13.85 -0.02 -9.92
C ARG A 5 -13.84 1.51 -9.87
N ALA A 6 -13.07 2.11 -8.93
CA ALA A 6 -12.96 3.56 -8.89
C ALA A 6 -12.45 4.11 -10.22
N LYS A 7 -13.04 5.24 -10.65
CA LYS A 7 -12.57 5.97 -11.83
C LYS A 7 -11.18 6.56 -11.54
N GLN A 8 -10.33 6.57 -12.54
CA GLN A 8 -8.99 7.16 -12.43
C GLN A 8 -9.02 8.57 -11.83
N PHE A 9 -9.95 9.42 -12.27
CA PHE A 9 -10.11 10.78 -11.77
C PHE A 9 -10.25 10.83 -10.23
N ALA A 10 -11.10 9.99 -9.63
CA ALA A 10 -11.32 9.98 -8.19
C ALA A 10 -10.06 9.53 -7.42
N VAL A 11 -9.36 8.52 -7.92
CA VAL A 11 -8.08 8.05 -7.34
C VAL A 11 -7.01 9.13 -7.45
N MET A 12 -6.92 9.80 -8.60
CA MET A 12 -5.98 10.91 -8.82
C MET A 12 -6.26 12.08 -7.89
N ALA A 13 -7.54 12.48 -7.72
CA ALA A 13 -7.91 13.55 -6.80
C ALA A 13 -7.51 13.27 -5.36
N ALA A 14 -7.71 12.02 -4.89
CA ALA A 14 -7.28 11.59 -3.56
C ALA A 14 -5.75 11.63 -3.42
N ALA A 15 -5.02 11.12 -4.42
CA ALA A 15 -3.56 11.10 -4.43
C ALA A 15 -2.97 12.51 -4.43
N VAL A 16 -3.46 13.40 -5.29
CA VAL A 16 -3.02 14.82 -5.38
C VAL A 16 -3.20 15.52 -4.04
N LYS A 17 -4.35 15.33 -3.37
CA LYS A 17 -4.60 15.93 -2.05
C LYS A 17 -3.56 15.53 -1.01
N VAL A 18 -3.14 14.27 -0.99
CA VAL A 18 -2.11 13.77 -0.06
C VAL A 18 -0.72 14.23 -0.50
N TRP A 19 -0.45 14.21 -1.81
CA TRP A 19 0.82 14.63 -2.39
C TRP A 19 1.11 16.11 -2.10
N CYS A 20 0.20 17.02 -2.45
CA CYS A 20 0.38 18.45 -2.24
C CYS A 20 0.53 18.84 -0.76
N LYS A 21 0.01 18.04 0.17
CA LYS A 21 0.26 18.24 1.60
C LYS A 21 1.71 17.94 1.99
N ALA A 22 2.33 16.96 1.35
CA ALA A 22 3.71 16.55 1.62
C ALA A 22 4.73 17.36 0.78
N TYR A 23 4.36 17.67 -0.47
CA TYR A 23 5.22 18.30 -1.48
C TYR A 23 4.42 19.37 -2.24
N PRO A 24 4.18 20.55 -1.63
CA PRO A 24 3.28 21.57 -2.19
C PRO A 24 3.73 22.11 -3.55
N ASP A 25 5.03 22.15 -3.80
CA ASP A 25 5.63 22.75 -5.01
C ASP A 25 6.13 21.70 -6.02
N GLU A 26 5.84 20.39 -5.78
CA GLU A 26 6.32 19.31 -6.63
C GLU A 26 5.21 18.64 -7.42
N LEU A 27 5.48 18.30 -8.67
CA LEU A 27 4.60 17.48 -9.48
C LEU A 27 4.65 16.02 -9.04
N LEU A 28 3.55 15.30 -9.21
CA LEU A 28 3.52 13.84 -9.06
C LEU A 28 4.57 13.20 -9.99
N PRO A 29 5.29 12.16 -9.51
CA PRO A 29 6.21 11.43 -10.37
C PRO A 29 5.46 10.73 -11.52
N PRO A 30 6.13 10.41 -12.64
CA PRO A 30 5.49 9.76 -13.79
C PRO A 30 4.84 8.41 -13.45
N MET A 31 5.39 7.67 -12.50
CA MET A 31 4.82 6.42 -11.97
C MET A 31 4.77 6.47 -10.44
N PHE A 32 3.62 6.10 -9.88
CA PHE A 32 3.39 5.97 -8.44
C PHE A 32 2.32 4.93 -8.15
N VAL A 33 2.16 4.60 -6.87
CA VAL A 33 1.15 3.63 -6.40
C VAL A 33 0.26 4.30 -5.37
N VAL A 34 -1.06 4.15 -5.48
CA VAL A 34 -2.03 4.73 -4.56
C VAL A 34 -2.70 3.63 -3.75
N GLY A 35 -2.63 3.71 -2.43
CA GLY A 35 -3.43 2.89 -1.52
C GLY A 35 -4.66 3.66 -1.05
N ILE A 36 -5.82 3.02 -1.04
CA ILE A 36 -7.05 3.59 -0.47
C ILE A 36 -7.51 2.69 0.67
N ARG A 37 -7.23 3.11 1.89
CA ARG A 37 -7.65 2.43 3.12
C ARG A 37 -9.16 2.55 3.30
N GLY A 38 -9.84 1.44 3.61
CA GLY A 38 -11.29 1.42 3.75
C GLY A 38 -12.04 1.66 2.43
N TYR A 39 -11.46 1.27 1.30
CA TYR A 39 -12.11 1.39 -0.02
C TYR A 39 -13.48 0.73 -0.06
N TYR A 40 -13.60 -0.45 0.55
CA TYR A 40 -14.84 -1.25 0.58
C TYR A 40 -15.58 -1.19 1.93
N ARG A 41 -15.28 -0.22 2.79
CA ARG A 41 -15.88 -0.17 4.14
C ARG A 41 -17.42 -0.12 4.16
N GLU A 42 -18.07 0.23 3.05
CA GLU A 42 -19.54 0.24 2.96
C GLU A 42 -20.12 -1.08 2.41
N THR A 43 -19.26 -1.93 1.81
CA THR A 43 -19.70 -3.12 1.05
C THR A 43 -18.99 -4.40 1.44
N MET A 44 -17.96 -4.35 2.27
CA MET A 44 -17.18 -5.50 2.72
C MET A 44 -16.92 -5.41 4.23
N GLY A 45 -17.02 -6.53 4.94
CA GLY A 45 -16.84 -6.57 6.39
C GLY A 45 -17.95 -5.84 7.16
N ALA A 46 -17.61 -5.22 8.29
CA ALA A 46 -18.54 -4.46 9.10
C ALA A 46 -18.79 -3.09 8.45
N LYS A 47 -20.06 -2.79 8.12
CA LYS A 47 -20.45 -1.56 7.42
C LYS A 47 -19.92 -0.30 8.13
N GLY A 48 -19.33 0.61 7.35
CA GLY A 48 -18.78 1.87 7.84
C GLY A 48 -17.45 1.73 8.56
N LYS A 49 -16.87 0.52 8.60
CA LYS A 49 -15.57 0.25 9.23
C LYS A 49 -14.52 -0.13 8.19
N ASN A 50 -13.28 0.15 8.51
CA ASN A 50 -12.12 -0.43 7.87
C ASN A 50 -11.70 -1.63 8.73
N ASP A 51 -11.92 -2.84 8.22
CA ASP A 51 -11.72 -4.07 8.97
C ASP A 51 -10.31 -4.64 8.76
N ARG A 52 -9.76 -5.25 9.78
CA ARG A 52 -8.47 -5.94 9.70
C ARG A 52 -8.64 -7.40 9.29
N GLY A 53 -7.64 -7.92 8.58
CA GLY A 53 -7.57 -9.34 8.22
C GLY A 53 -8.35 -9.73 6.97
N ILE A 54 -8.97 -8.76 6.29
CA ILE A 54 -9.64 -8.92 5.00
C ILE A 54 -9.05 -7.94 3.97
N TYR A 55 -9.31 -8.19 2.68
CA TYR A 55 -8.82 -7.33 1.60
C TYR A 55 -9.90 -6.30 1.21
N ASP A 56 -10.28 -5.46 2.16
CA ASP A 56 -11.31 -4.42 2.02
C ASP A 56 -10.75 -3.06 1.58
N ASP A 57 -9.47 -3.01 1.29
CA ASP A 57 -8.77 -1.87 0.74
C ASP A 57 -8.50 -2.04 -0.76
N ALA A 58 -7.98 -0.98 -1.37
CA ALA A 58 -7.58 -0.99 -2.78
C ALA A 58 -6.17 -0.44 -2.96
N ILE A 59 -5.45 -1.00 -3.93
CA ILE A 59 -4.19 -0.44 -4.43
C ILE A 59 -4.30 -0.23 -5.94
N PHE A 60 -3.82 0.92 -6.41
CA PHE A 60 -3.81 1.32 -7.83
C PHE A 60 -2.38 1.58 -8.28
N VAL A 61 -2.01 1.03 -9.43
CA VAL A 61 -0.77 1.40 -10.12
C VAL A 61 -1.12 2.46 -11.15
N VAL A 62 -0.45 3.61 -11.04
CA VAL A 62 -0.60 4.74 -11.96
C VAL A 62 0.74 4.95 -12.66
N GLY A 63 0.74 4.83 -13.96
CA GLY A 63 1.89 5.07 -14.83
C GLY A 63 1.51 5.98 -15.99
N PRO A 64 2.46 6.33 -16.89
CA PRO A 64 2.21 7.26 -17.99
C PRO A 64 1.02 6.87 -18.88
N GLU A 65 0.83 5.57 -19.09
CA GLU A 65 -0.24 5.02 -19.95
C GLU A 65 -1.06 3.94 -19.22
N THR A 66 -0.89 3.84 -17.90
CA THR A 66 -1.44 2.73 -17.11
C THR A 66 -2.24 3.23 -15.92
N PHE A 67 -3.45 2.70 -15.80
CA PHE A 67 -4.23 2.75 -14.57
C PHE A 67 -4.81 1.37 -14.26
N ALA A 68 -4.28 0.73 -13.23
CA ALA A 68 -4.68 -0.64 -12.87
C ALA A 68 -5.02 -0.77 -11.38
N ALA A 69 -6.07 -1.51 -11.08
CA ALA A 69 -6.61 -1.68 -9.73
C ALA A 69 -6.41 -3.11 -9.20
N PHE A 70 -6.13 -3.20 -7.90
CA PHE A 70 -5.93 -4.45 -7.15
C PHE A 70 -6.62 -4.36 -5.80
N ASN A 71 -7.19 -5.46 -5.34
CA ASN A 71 -7.63 -5.57 -3.95
C ASN A 71 -6.40 -5.57 -3.03
N ALA A 72 -6.56 -5.02 -1.84
CA ALA A 72 -5.46 -4.90 -0.90
C ALA A 72 -5.94 -4.97 0.55
N ASN A 73 -4.99 -5.11 1.44
CA ASN A 73 -5.13 -4.78 2.85
C ASN A 73 -3.97 -3.85 3.22
N THR A 74 -4.29 -2.70 3.79
CA THR A 74 -3.32 -1.66 4.17
C THR A 74 -3.10 -1.59 5.68
N ASP A 75 -3.65 -2.56 6.41
CA ASP A 75 -3.61 -2.67 7.86
C ASP A 75 -2.97 -3.98 8.34
N PRO A 76 -2.62 -4.12 9.62
CA PRO A 76 -2.27 -5.42 10.18
C PRO A 76 -3.48 -6.37 10.17
N SER A 77 -3.23 -7.68 10.06
CA SER A 77 -4.29 -8.71 9.97
C SER A 77 -5.17 -8.83 11.21
N ARG A 78 -4.78 -8.26 12.34
CA ARG A 78 -5.52 -8.31 13.62
C ARG A 78 -5.13 -7.17 14.55
N HIS A 79 -5.97 -6.90 15.53
CA HIS A 79 -5.63 -6.04 16.66
C HIS A 79 -4.68 -6.76 17.63
N ARG A 80 -3.60 -6.08 18.01
CA ARG A 80 -2.65 -6.58 18.99
C ARG A 80 -1.83 -5.41 19.56
N PRO A 81 -1.58 -5.35 20.88
CA PRO A 81 -0.75 -4.30 21.46
C PRO A 81 0.60 -4.16 20.72
N GLY A 82 0.94 -2.93 20.37
CA GLY A 82 2.18 -2.58 19.70
C GLY A 82 2.26 -2.91 18.20
N ILE A 83 1.24 -3.53 17.60
CA ILE A 83 1.24 -3.78 16.15
C ILE A 83 1.17 -2.47 15.39
N ALA A 84 1.88 -2.39 14.27
CA ALA A 84 2.03 -1.15 13.50
C ALA A 84 0.98 -1.03 12.40
N SER A 85 0.42 0.17 12.23
CA SER A 85 -0.35 0.59 11.04
C SER A 85 0.36 1.77 10.39
N LEU A 86 0.67 1.68 9.10
CA LEU A 86 1.27 2.77 8.33
C LEU A 86 0.32 3.97 8.35
N ILE A 87 0.80 5.17 8.62
CA ILE A 87 -0.05 6.36 8.56
C ILE A 87 -0.31 6.77 7.11
N SER A 88 -1.45 7.42 6.84
CA SER A 88 -1.74 8.02 5.54
C SER A 88 -0.70 9.08 5.20
N GLY A 89 -0.25 9.13 3.94
CA GLY A 89 0.83 10.00 3.51
C GLY A 89 1.58 9.44 2.30
N VAL A 90 2.74 10.03 2.01
CA VAL A 90 3.63 9.63 0.92
C VAL A 90 4.81 8.85 1.49
N HIS A 91 5.07 7.69 0.92
CA HIS A 91 6.09 6.76 1.40
C HIS A 91 6.89 6.18 0.22
N PRO A 92 8.22 6.38 0.18
CA PRO A 92 9.04 5.85 -0.92
C PRO A 92 9.28 4.36 -0.77
N TYR A 93 9.16 3.63 -1.88
CA TYR A 93 9.39 2.20 -1.97
C TYR A 93 10.34 1.83 -3.13
N LYS A 94 11.04 0.72 -2.98
CA LYS A 94 11.92 0.13 -3.98
C LYS A 94 11.74 -1.39 -4.06
N PRO A 95 12.08 -2.03 -5.19
CA PRO A 95 12.14 -3.49 -5.29
C PRO A 95 13.09 -4.11 -4.25
N GLY A 96 12.72 -5.26 -3.73
CA GLY A 96 13.48 -6.04 -2.77
C GLY A 96 12.77 -7.35 -2.45
N ASN A 97 13.10 -7.98 -1.33
CA ASN A 97 12.45 -9.20 -0.88
C ASN A 97 11.80 -9.02 0.50
N HIS A 98 10.64 -9.63 0.70
CA HIS A 98 10.03 -9.82 2.01
C HIS A 98 10.56 -11.10 2.65
N GLY A 99 10.82 -11.07 3.98
CA GLY A 99 11.33 -12.23 4.71
C GLY A 99 12.78 -12.57 4.36
N ILE A 100 13.64 -11.58 4.19
CA ILE A 100 15.06 -11.75 3.84
C ILE A 100 15.86 -12.57 4.86
N THR A 101 15.40 -12.63 6.11
CA THR A 101 16.02 -13.45 7.17
C THR A 101 15.59 -14.92 7.14
N ARG A 102 14.64 -15.28 6.27
CA ARG A 102 14.19 -16.67 6.11
C ARG A 102 15.17 -17.47 5.27
N PRO A 103 15.28 -18.80 5.47
CA PRO A 103 15.99 -19.67 4.54
C PRO A 103 15.51 -19.41 3.09
N GLY A 104 16.45 -19.26 2.16
CA GLY A 104 16.15 -18.93 0.75
C GLY A 104 15.98 -17.43 0.45
N GLY A 105 16.19 -16.52 1.43
CA GLY A 105 16.21 -15.07 1.19
C GLY A 105 14.83 -14.44 0.96
N GLY A 106 13.73 -15.14 1.28
CA GLY A 106 12.37 -14.63 1.14
C GLY A 106 11.84 -14.67 -0.30
N TYR A 107 10.93 -13.74 -0.64
CA TYR A 107 10.31 -13.64 -1.95
C TYR A 107 10.16 -12.18 -2.39
N PRO A 108 10.00 -11.90 -3.72
CA PRO A 108 9.91 -10.55 -4.25
C PRO A 108 8.85 -9.70 -3.55
N ALA A 109 9.18 -8.45 -3.26
CA ALA A 109 8.34 -7.48 -2.59
C ALA A 109 8.82 -6.06 -2.93
N PHE A 110 8.09 -5.04 -2.49
CA PHE A 110 8.59 -3.67 -2.43
C PHE A 110 8.90 -3.33 -0.96
N ARG A 111 10.07 -2.75 -0.72
CA ARG A 111 10.58 -2.38 0.59
C ARG A 111 10.65 -0.87 0.73
N PRO A 112 10.50 -0.31 1.94
CA PRO A 112 10.70 1.13 2.15
C PRO A 112 12.06 1.59 1.63
N ASN A 113 12.09 2.71 0.91
CA ASN A 113 13.31 3.32 0.38
C ASN A 113 13.76 4.50 1.26
N THR A 114 13.79 4.29 2.56
CA THR A 114 14.21 5.25 3.58
C THR A 114 15.43 4.72 4.32
N LYS A 115 16.11 5.58 5.09
CA LYS A 115 17.20 5.16 5.97
C LYS A 115 16.70 4.14 7.00
N GLY A 116 17.32 2.97 7.04
CA GLY A 116 16.94 1.87 7.93
C GLY A 116 15.55 1.28 7.64
N GLU A 117 14.97 1.56 6.46
CA GLU A 117 13.62 1.13 6.08
C GLU A 117 12.52 1.54 7.08
N ALA A 118 12.74 2.66 7.76
CA ALA A 118 11.83 3.20 8.76
C ALA A 118 10.74 4.05 8.11
N LEU A 119 9.49 3.80 8.47
CA LEU A 119 8.30 4.57 8.06
C LEU A 119 7.48 4.99 9.28
N PRO A 120 6.75 6.12 9.19
CA PRO A 120 5.90 6.58 10.27
C PRO A 120 4.66 5.67 10.42
N VAL A 121 4.40 5.21 11.64
CA VAL A 121 3.28 4.31 11.97
C VAL A 121 2.57 4.75 13.24
N MET A 122 1.29 4.42 13.35
CA MET A 122 0.60 4.30 14.64
C MET A 122 0.78 2.88 15.16
N ARG A 123 0.78 2.71 16.50
CA ARG A 123 0.83 1.39 17.12
C ARG A 123 -0.36 1.19 18.04
N ASP A 124 -1.00 0.02 17.96
CA ASP A 124 -2.14 -0.30 18.81
C ASP A 124 -1.77 -0.16 20.30
N GLY A 125 -2.58 0.60 21.03
CA GLY A 125 -2.38 0.85 22.46
C GLY A 125 -1.21 1.78 22.81
N MET A 126 -0.68 2.51 21.83
CA MET A 126 0.40 3.49 22.05
C MET A 126 0.04 4.83 21.44
N ASP A 127 0.32 5.90 22.15
CA ASP A 127 0.07 7.26 21.66
C ASP A 127 1.19 7.76 20.73
N GLY A 128 0.78 8.60 19.78
CA GLY A 128 1.65 9.33 18.86
C GLY A 128 2.28 8.46 17.78
N ILE A 129 2.89 9.16 16.83
CA ILE A 129 3.56 8.53 15.68
C ILE A 129 4.88 7.90 16.14
N LYS A 130 5.11 6.67 15.70
CA LYS A 130 6.31 5.87 15.95
C LYS A 130 6.99 5.51 14.63
N GLN A 131 8.17 4.89 14.70
CA GLN A 131 8.84 4.30 13.55
C GLN A 131 8.49 2.82 13.44
N GLY A 132 8.06 2.41 12.23
CA GLY A 132 7.88 1.01 11.85
C GLY A 132 8.97 0.61 10.87
N ILE A 133 9.65 -0.52 11.10
CA ILE A 133 10.72 -1.00 10.23
C ILE A 133 10.18 -2.07 9.29
N ALA A 134 10.64 -2.04 8.03
CA ALA A 134 10.33 -3.05 7.02
C ALA A 134 8.79 -3.24 6.81
N ILE A 135 8.04 -2.15 6.80
CA ILE A 135 6.63 -2.14 6.41
C ILE A 135 6.56 -2.29 4.89
N ASN A 136 6.58 -3.52 4.41
CA ASN A 136 6.70 -3.86 2.99
C ASN A 136 5.35 -3.82 2.27
N ILE A 137 5.38 -3.77 0.92
CA ILE A 137 4.25 -4.15 0.07
C ILE A 137 4.57 -5.54 -0.47
N HIS A 138 3.74 -6.54 -0.11
CA HIS A 138 4.04 -7.93 -0.45
C HIS A 138 2.78 -8.79 -0.70
N ARG A 139 2.99 -10.03 -1.15
CA ARG A 139 1.93 -11.02 -1.30
C ARG A 139 1.34 -11.37 0.06
N GLY A 140 0.05 -11.23 0.20
CA GLY A 140 -0.69 -11.66 1.37
C GLY A 140 -0.94 -13.16 1.43
N GLY A 141 -1.75 -13.59 2.39
CA GLY A 141 -2.14 -14.99 2.57
C GLY A 141 -3.47 -15.32 1.89
N HIS A 142 -3.77 -16.61 1.83
CA HIS A 142 -5.04 -17.13 1.29
C HIS A 142 -6.19 -17.07 2.31
N THR A 143 -5.88 -17.29 3.58
CA THR A 143 -6.87 -17.35 4.68
C THR A 143 -6.85 -16.11 5.56
N THR A 144 -5.77 -15.35 5.54
CA THR A 144 -5.61 -14.07 6.24
C THR A 144 -4.82 -13.14 5.33
N THR A 145 -4.77 -11.85 5.64
CA THR A 145 -3.94 -10.89 4.89
C THR A 145 -2.44 -11.04 5.17
N SER A 146 -2.04 -11.85 6.17
CA SER A 146 -0.64 -12.12 6.55
C SER A 146 0.19 -10.87 6.84
N SER A 147 -0.43 -9.85 7.44
CA SER A 147 0.18 -8.56 7.73
C SER A 147 0.41 -8.34 9.24
N LEU A 148 1.59 -7.86 9.59
CA LEU A 148 1.92 -7.28 10.89
C LEU A 148 2.13 -5.76 10.79
N GLY A 149 1.52 -5.13 9.75
CA GLY A 149 1.63 -3.72 9.40
C GLY A 149 1.98 -3.48 7.93
N CYS A 150 2.44 -4.52 7.22
CA CYS A 150 2.72 -4.46 5.78
C CYS A 150 1.44 -4.25 4.96
N GLN A 151 1.60 -3.66 3.79
CA GLN A 151 0.55 -3.57 2.78
C GLN A 151 0.53 -4.89 2.01
N THR A 152 -0.63 -5.51 1.85
CA THR A 152 -0.68 -6.83 1.21
C THR A 152 -1.71 -6.90 0.08
N ILE A 153 -1.38 -7.69 -0.94
CA ILE A 153 -2.23 -7.94 -2.11
C ILE A 153 -2.58 -9.42 -2.13
N PRO A 154 -3.83 -9.80 -2.46
CA PRO A 154 -4.23 -11.20 -2.54
C PRO A 154 -3.28 -12.02 -3.42
N PRO A 155 -2.95 -13.26 -3.05
CA PRO A 155 -2.03 -14.12 -3.80
C PRO A 155 -2.37 -14.24 -5.30
N ALA A 156 -3.67 -14.31 -5.63
CA ALA A 156 -4.15 -14.40 -7.01
C ALA A 156 -3.89 -13.13 -7.86
N GLN A 157 -3.64 -11.98 -7.23
CA GLN A 157 -3.40 -10.70 -7.90
C GLN A 157 -1.95 -10.22 -7.76
N TRP A 158 -1.16 -10.83 -6.88
CA TRP A 158 0.18 -10.37 -6.53
C TRP A 158 1.12 -10.31 -7.74
N ASN A 159 1.22 -11.39 -8.52
CA ASN A 159 2.14 -11.41 -9.65
C ASN A 159 1.80 -10.35 -10.69
N ALA A 160 0.52 -10.16 -10.99
CA ALA A 160 0.07 -9.12 -11.91
C ALA A 160 0.43 -7.72 -11.41
N PHE A 161 0.21 -7.45 -10.12
CA PHE A 161 0.59 -6.19 -9.49
C PHE A 161 2.10 -5.96 -9.54
N TYR A 162 2.89 -6.94 -9.07
CA TYR A 162 4.33 -6.81 -8.95
C TYR A 162 5.00 -6.58 -10.31
N LEU A 163 4.64 -7.38 -11.30
CA LEU A 163 5.20 -7.27 -12.65
C LEU A 163 4.79 -5.96 -13.33
N LEU A 164 3.53 -5.53 -13.18
CA LEU A 164 3.05 -4.26 -13.72
C LEU A 164 3.79 -3.07 -13.09
N ALA A 165 3.87 -3.01 -11.77
CA ALA A 165 4.58 -1.93 -11.07
C ALA A 165 6.06 -1.85 -11.52
N ARG A 166 6.73 -3.02 -11.66
CA ARG A 166 8.11 -3.08 -12.17
C ARG A 166 8.25 -2.61 -13.62
N ALA A 167 7.28 -2.95 -14.47
CA ALA A 167 7.25 -2.50 -15.87
C ALA A 167 7.04 -0.98 -15.97
N GLU A 168 6.11 -0.42 -15.21
CA GLU A 168 5.84 1.02 -15.20
C GLU A 168 7.01 1.82 -14.61
N MET A 169 7.67 1.32 -13.56
CA MET A 169 8.92 1.91 -13.04
C MET A 169 10.00 1.99 -14.14
N LYS A 170 10.15 0.92 -14.93
CA LYS A 170 11.12 0.89 -16.04
C LYS A 170 10.76 1.92 -17.11
N LYS A 171 9.49 2.01 -17.53
CA LYS A 171 9.01 3.00 -18.51
C LYS A 171 9.23 4.44 -18.01
N ALA A 172 9.00 4.69 -16.73
CA ALA A 172 9.20 5.97 -16.08
C ALA A 172 10.67 6.29 -15.75
N ASN A 173 11.61 5.38 -16.05
CA ASN A 173 13.02 5.48 -15.67
C ASN A 173 13.22 5.69 -14.14
N GLN A 174 12.41 5.05 -13.31
CA GLN A 174 12.44 5.15 -11.85
C GLN A 174 13.02 3.87 -11.23
N LYS A 175 13.85 4.01 -10.20
CA LYS A 175 14.41 2.88 -9.42
C LYS A 175 13.49 2.44 -8.27
N GLY A 176 12.49 3.24 -7.95
CA GLY A 176 11.47 3.05 -6.93
C GLY A 176 10.21 3.82 -7.30
N PHE A 177 9.23 3.84 -6.42
CA PHE A 177 8.02 4.63 -6.58
C PHE A 177 7.57 5.24 -5.25
N GLU A 178 6.78 6.29 -5.33
CA GLU A 178 6.05 6.84 -4.19
C GLU A 178 4.74 6.07 -3.99
N TYR A 179 4.54 5.54 -2.79
CA TYR A 179 3.28 4.96 -2.35
C TYR A 179 2.49 6.03 -1.61
N ILE A 180 1.38 6.44 -2.18
CA ILE A 180 0.50 7.47 -1.63
C ILE A 180 -0.67 6.77 -0.95
N LEU A 181 -0.63 6.68 0.39
CA LEU A 181 -1.69 6.07 1.17
C LEU A 181 -2.73 7.12 1.55
N CYS A 182 -3.94 6.93 1.08
CA CYS A 182 -5.10 7.79 1.32
C CYS A 182 -6.12 7.08 2.21
N ASP A 183 -6.81 7.83 3.06
CA ASP A 183 -7.98 7.32 3.76
C ASP A 183 -9.20 7.39 2.84
N GLY A 184 -9.97 6.30 2.81
CA GLY A 184 -11.19 6.16 2.04
C GLY A 184 -12.46 6.35 2.86
N PRO A 185 -13.62 6.12 2.23
CA PRO A 185 -13.76 5.82 0.82
C PRO A 185 -13.49 7.04 -0.08
N ILE A 186 -13.15 6.78 -1.34
CA ILE A 186 -13.13 7.81 -2.38
C ILE A 186 -14.45 7.77 -3.16
N VAL A 187 -15.02 8.92 -3.46
CA VAL A 187 -16.32 9.08 -4.14
C VAL A 187 -16.10 9.46 -5.61
#